data_f2c6a360357a88b7d99f81d014d086d6
#
_entry.id   f2c6a360357a88b7d99f81d014d086d6
#
_cell.length_a   1.000
_cell.length_b   1.000
_cell.length_c   1.000
_cell.angle_alpha   90.00
_cell.angle_beta   90.00
_cell.angle_gamma   90.00
#
_symmetry.space_group_name_H-M   'P 1'
#
loop_
_entity.id
_entity.type
_entity.pdbx_description
1 polymer ?
#
loop_
_entity_poly.entity_id
_entity_poly.type
_entity_poly.pdbx_seq_one_letter_code
_entity_poly.pdbx_strand_id
1 'polypeptide(L)'
;MKRFWRGINHYLVFFLMVAFLVTCCIMLFTRTLMDSLGVVLTDENLATAAKLTFINVVLLSVLFTLFDTLRRKLTVERTARRISEAAKKIVSGDFSVRVERPGRFSIDEHFVEIIDCFNQMAQELSGVETLRTDFISNVSHEMKTPLAAMHNYGTLLMAPDVSDEKRIEYARSITDSSRRLADMMTNILKLNKLENQQIFPNAERFNLGEQLCESLLQYESVWEKEEIEIETDIAEEVFIHADRELLSLVWNNLLSNAFKFTPSGGTVSVTLTAEEKHAVVKVRDTGFGMSSETGAHIFEKFYQGDTSRATRGNGLGLALVKRVVDIVHGEISVESALGEGTTFTVKIRR
;
A
#
# COMPACT_ATOMS: atom_id res chain seq x y z
N MET A 1 -3.74 -40.63 15.21
CA MET A 1 -3.44 -41.97 14.65
C MET A 1 -2.96 -41.91 13.20
N LYS A 2 -3.67 -41.33 12.21
CA LYS A 2 -3.23 -41.28 10.79
C LYS A 2 -1.88 -40.58 10.53
N ARG A 3 -1.50 -39.57 11.31
CA ARG A 3 -0.21 -38.85 11.19
C ARG A 3 0.99 -39.67 11.67
N PHE A 4 0.78 -40.48 12.70
CA PHE A 4 1.78 -41.39 13.27
C PHE A 4 2.09 -42.54 12.28
N TRP A 5 1.07 -43.16 11.68
CA TRP A 5 1.23 -44.20 10.67
C TRP A 5 1.89 -43.73 9.39
N ARG A 6 1.60 -42.51 8.92
CA ARG A 6 2.29 -41.92 7.76
C ARG A 6 3.78 -41.69 8.00
N GLY A 7 4.14 -41.26 9.23
CA GLY A 7 5.56 -41.14 9.60
C GLY A 7 6.28 -42.46 9.58
N ILE A 8 5.73 -43.49 10.23
CA ILE A 8 6.30 -44.83 10.28
C ILE A 8 6.48 -45.42 8.85
N ASN A 9 5.47 -45.28 8.00
CA ASN A 9 5.52 -45.81 6.64
C ASN A 9 6.65 -45.15 5.79
N HIS A 10 6.84 -43.86 5.96
CA HIS A 10 7.90 -43.10 5.27
C HIS A 10 9.30 -43.58 5.72
N TYR A 11 9.50 -43.76 7.02
CA TYR A 11 10.78 -44.28 7.55
C TYR A 11 11.03 -45.74 7.15
N LEU A 12 9.99 -46.57 7.12
CA LEU A 12 10.10 -47.94 6.68
C LEU A 12 10.50 -48.04 5.20
N VAL A 13 9.90 -47.26 4.34
CA VAL A 13 10.21 -47.21 2.90
C VAL A 13 11.65 -46.73 2.69
N PHE A 14 12.04 -45.66 3.38
CA PHE A 14 13.42 -45.14 3.32
C PHE A 14 14.45 -46.18 3.83
N PHE A 15 14.19 -46.81 4.97
CA PHE A 15 15.02 -47.87 5.51
C PHE A 15 15.19 -49.02 4.52
N LEU A 16 14.09 -49.48 3.91
CA LEU A 16 14.14 -50.59 2.92
C LEU A 16 14.93 -50.20 1.67
N MET A 17 14.76 -48.96 1.19
CA MET A 17 15.52 -48.44 0.04
C MET A 17 17.01 -48.37 0.32
N VAL A 18 17.42 -47.85 1.47
CA VAL A 18 18.85 -47.80 1.89
C VAL A 18 19.38 -49.19 2.11
N ALA A 19 18.63 -50.07 2.76
CA ALA A 19 19.02 -51.47 2.96
C ALA A 19 19.28 -52.20 1.64
N PHE A 20 18.37 -51.99 0.65
CA PHE A 20 18.52 -52.56 -0.69
C PHE A 20 19.80 -52.05 -1.40
N LEU A 21 20.04 -50.73 -1.38
CA LEU A 21 21.16 -50.09 -2.03
C LEU A 21 22.51 -50.54 -1.42
N VAL A 22 22.58 -50.58 -0.06
CA VAL A 22 23.75 -51.05 0.67
C VAL A 22 24.03 -52.53 0.37
N THR A 23 22.98 -53.36 0.32
CA THR A 23 23.12 -54.81 -0.04
C THR A 23 23.69 -54.95 -1.43
N CYS A 24 23.18 -54.22 -2.44
CA CYS A 24 23.69 -54.23 -3.80
C CYS A 24 25.19 -53.84 -3.87
N CYS A 25 25.55 -52.74 -3.16
CA CYS A 25 26.93 -52.28 -3.11
C CYS A 25 27.88 -53.32 -2.49
N ILE A 26 27.49 -53.95 -1.39
CA ILE A 26 28.31 -54.98 -0.72
C ILE A 26 28.41 -56.22 -1.57
N MET A 27 27.34 -56.67 -2.23
CA MET A 27 27.38 -57.79 -3.17
C MET A 27 28.35 -57.55 -4.35
N LEU A 28 28.27 -56.36 -4.95
CA LEU A 28 29.14 -55.94 -6.03
C LEU A 28 30.62 -55.93 -5.57
N PHE A 29 30.90 -55.35 -4.41
CA PHE A 29 32.22 -55.26 -3.83
C PHE A 29 32.78 -56.66 -3.54
N THR A 30 32.01 -57.52 -2.87
CA THR A 30 32.46 -58.91 -2.55
C THR A 30 32.71 -59.69 -3.81
N ARG A 31 31.85 -59.59 -4.84
CA ARG A 31 32.05 -60.29 -6.13
C ARG A 31 33.31 -59.78 -6.83
N THR A 32 33.56 -58.49 -6.91
CA THR A 32 34.80 -57.96 -7.53
C THR A 32 36.04 -58.35 -6.78
N LEU A 33 35.98 -58.39 -5.44
CA LEU A 33 37.09 -58.83 -4.60
C LEU A 33 37.39 -60.28 -4.81
N MET A 34 36.37 -61.14 -4.90
CA MET A 34 36.57 -62.62 -5.19
C MET A 34 37.15 -62.83 -6.56
N ASP A 35 36.63 -62.15 -7.59
CA ASP A 35 37.15 -62.26 -8.96
C ASP A 35 38.61 -61.76 -9.07
N SER A 36 39.02 -60.76 -8.30
CA SER A 36 40.33 -60.15 -8.28
C SER A 36 41.38 -60.99 -7.53
N LEU A 37 40.98 -61.64 -6.44
CA LEU A 37 41.87 -62.38 -5.57
C LEU A 37 41.93 -63.91 -5.87
N GLY A 38 41.09 -64.44 -6.79
CA GLY A 38 41.02 -65.83 -7.15
C GLY A 38 40.62 -66.74 -5.97
N VAL A 39 39.92 -66.18 -4.95
CA VAL A 39 39.57 -66.95 -3.73
C VAL A 39 38.32 -67.77 -3.99
N VAL A 40 38.38 -69.05 -3.87
CA VAL A 40 37.22 -69.96 -3.87
C VAL A 40 36.68 -70.05 -2.45
N LEU A 41 35.40 -69.57 -2.28
CA LEU A 41 34.77 -69.67 -0.98
C LEU A 41 34.29 -71.06 -0.67
N THR A 42 34.60 -71.52 0.53
CA THR A 42 33.98 -72.72 1.11
C THR A 42 32.60 -72.37 1.66
N ASP A 43 31.67 -73.32 1.75
CA ASP A 43 30.28 -73.06 2.25
C ASP A 43 30.24 -72.38 3.62
N GLU A 44 31.21 -72.68 4.49
CA GLU A 44 31.35 -72.09 5.82
C GLU A 44 31.76 -70.61 5.76
N ASN A 45 32.68 -70.25 4.87
CA ASN A 45 33.10 -68.83 4.65
C ASN A 45 32.00 -68.04 4.00
N LEU A 46 31.19 -68.63 3.12
CA LEU A 46 30.06 -68.04 2.47
C LEU A 46 28.97 -67.69 3.50
N ALA A 47 28.65 -68.61 4.40
CA ALA A 47 27.70 -68.38 5.48
C ALA A 47 28.11 -67.22 6.45
N THR A 48 29.40 -67.17 6.76
CA THR A 48 30.01 -66.15 7.60
C THR A 48 30.01 -64.78 6.89
N ALA A 49 30.35 -64.71 5.63
CA ALA A 49 30.33 -63.54 4.81
C ALA A 49 28.86 -62.97 4.69
N ALA A 50 27.87 -63.88 4.48
CA ALA A 50 26.46 -63.52 4.42
C ALA A 50 25.96 -62.91 5.74
N LYS A 51 26.30 -63.51 6.90
CA LYS A 51 25.95 -62.95 8.22
C LYS A 51 26.57 -61.58 8.46
N LEU A 52 27.86 -61.41 8.14
CA LEU A 52 28.57 -60.13 8.31
C LEU A 52 27.96 -59.05 7.41
N THR A 53 27.64 -59.38 6.15
CA THR A 53 26.99 -58.52 5.19
C THR A 53 25.63 -58.07 5.71
N PHE A 54 24.81 -59.01 6.21
CA PHE A 54 23.50 -58.69 6.77
C PHE A 54 23.61 -57.74 7.98
N ILE A 55 24.54 -57.97 8.90
CA ILE A 55 24.76 -57.10 10.06
C ILE A 55 25.20 -55.70 9.60
N ASN A 56 26.11 -55.57 8.63
CA ASN A 56 26.53 -54.27 8.08
C ASN A 56 25.40 -53.55 7.41
N VAL A 57 24.56 -54.21 6.63
CA VAL A 57 23.38 -53.63 5.98
C VAL A 57 22.44 -53.05 7.01
N VAL A 58 22.13 -53.82 8.04
CA VAL A 58 21.24 -53.36 9.12
C VAL A 58 21.84 -52.16 9.85
N LEU A 59 23.12 -52.23 10.24
CA LEU A 59 23.82 -51.16 10.93
C LEU A 59 23.83 -49.85 10.13
N LEU A 60 24.25 -49.90 8.86
CA LEU A 60 24.30 -48.73 7.98
C LEU A 60 22.91 -48.15 7.70
N SER A 61 21.93 -49.01 7.48
CA SER A 61 20.55 -48.57 7.28
C SER A 61 19.98 -47.83 8.51
N VAL A 62 20.27 -48.32 9.71
CA VAL A 62 19.87 -47.64 10.97
C VAL A 62 20.59 -46.29 11.10
N LEU A 63 21.90 -46.23 10.85
CA LEU A 63 22.68 -45.00 10.92
C LEU A 63 22.18 -43.95 9.91
N PHE A 64 21.92 -44.32 8.67
CA PHE A 64 21.39 -43.42 7.66
C PHE A 64 19.97 -42.91 8.02
N THR A 65 19.13 -43.79 8.53
CA THR A 65 17.77 -43.41 8.96
C THR A 65 17.82 -42.40 10.13
N LEU A 66 18.72 -42.66 11.11
CA LEU A 66 18.93 -41.75 12.23
C LEU A 66 19.46 -40.39 11.76
N PHE A 67 20.43 -40.38 10.87
CA PHE A 67 21.01 -39.18 10.28
C PHE A 67 19.95 -38.34 9.51
N ASP A 68 19.17 -39.00 8.63
CA ASP A 68 18.10 -38.30 7.87
C ASP A 68 17.01 -37.72 8.80
N THR A 69 16.62 -38.49 9.82
CA THR A 69 15.68 -38.03 10.84
C THR A 69 16.18 -36.77 11.55
N LEU A 70 17.44 -36.80 11.99
CA LEU A 70 18.06 -35.68 12.67
C LEU A 70 18.20 -34.46 11.75
N ARG A 71 18.67 -34.67 10.53
CA ARG A 71 18.76 -33.62 9.49
C ARG A 71 17.40 -32.99 9.26
N ARG A 72 16.35 -33.77 9.01
CA ARG A 72 15.01 -33.29 8.76
C ARG A 72 14.43 -32.49 9.94
N LYS A 73 14.66 -32.96 11.16
CA LYS A 73 14.20 -32.26 12.37
C LYS A 73 14.90 -30.92 12.56
N LEU A 74 16.20 -30.86 12.29
CA LEU A 74 16.99 -29.63 12.47
C LEU A 74 16.78 -28.59 11.36
N THR A 75 16.59 -29.04 10.11
CA THR A 75 16.51 -28.13 8.95
C THR A 75 15.07 -27.80 8.60
N VAL A 76 14.18 -28.76 8.42
CA VAL A 76 12.84 -28.56 7.92
C VAL A 76 11.85 -28.19 9.02
N GLU A 77 11.77 -29.04 10.09
CA GLU A 77 10.76 -28.83 11.12
C GLU A 77 11.01 -27.55 11.94
N ARG A 78 12.27 -27.23 12.23
CA ARG A 78 12.62 -26.02 12.97
C ARG A 78 12.30 -24.75 12.19
N THR A 79 12.58 -24.74 10.88
CA THR A 79 12.28 -23.59 10.00
C THR A 79 10.77 -23.41 9.81
N ALA A 80 10.06 -24.50 9.52
CA ALA A 80 8.60 -24.46 9.38
C ALA A 80 7.91 -23.97 10.67
N ARG A 81 8.43 -24.38 11.85
CA ARG A 81 7.92 -23.91 13.13
C ARG A 81 8.15 -22.41 13.34
N ARG A 82 9.34 -21.89 12.99
CA ARG A 82 9.65 -20.45 13.08
C ARG A 82 8.72 -19.63 12.19
N ILE A 83 8.49 -20.04 10.94
CA ILE A 83 7.57 -19.38 10.03
C ILE A 83 6.14 -19.40 10.61
N SER A 84 5.70 -20.54 11.14
CA SER A 84 4.38 -20.68 11.76
C SER A 84 4.19 -19.80 13.00
N GLU A 85 5.21 -19.68 13.86
CA GLU A 85 5.19 -18.80 15.03
C GLU A 85 5.19 -17.33 14.63
N ALA A 86 5.97 -16.94 13.62
CA ALA A 86 5.97 -15.60 13.05
C ALA A 86 4.61 -15.25 12.42
N ALA A 87 4.02 -16.18 11.65
CA ALA A 87 2.69 -16.00 11.06
C ALA A 87 1.61 -15.79 12.12
N LYS A 88 1.66 -16.51 13.26
CA LYS A 88 0.73 -16.29 14.37
C LYS A 88 0.84 -14.88 14.97
N LYS A 89 2.06 -14.34 15.06
CA LYS A 89 2.28 -12.97 15.55
C LYS A 89 1.71 -11.95 14.58
N ILE A 90 1.88 -12.14 13.26
CA ILE A 90 1.24 -11.28 12.25
C ILE A 90 -0.29 -11.31 12.39
N VAL A 91 -0.89 -12.49 12.56
CA VAL A 91 -2.35 -12.63 12.78
C VAL A 91 -2.81 -11.91 14.06
N SER A 92 -1.95 -11.81 15.08
CA SER A 92 -2.23 -11.03 16.30
C SER A 92 -1.95 -9.53 16.18
N GLY A 93 -1.54 -9.04 14.98
CA GLY A 93 -1.30 -7.61 14.71
C GLY A 93 0.15 -7.15 14.89
N ASP A 94 1.09 -8.04 15.17
CA ASP A 94 2.52 -7.70 15.23
C ASP A 94 3.17 -7.88 13.86
N PHE A 95 3.15 -6.82 13.05
CA PHE A 95 3.74 -6.80 11.71
C PHE A 95 5.24 -6.51 11.70
N SER A 96 5.86 -6.25 12.86
CA SER A 96 7.30 -5.99 12.97
C SER A 96 8.14 -7.26 12.88
N VAL A 97 7.50 -8.41 13.03
CA VAL A 97 8.15 -9.73 13.04
C VAL A 97 8.81 -10.04 11.70
N ARG A 98 10.05 -10.52 11.78
CA ARG A 98 10.81 -11.02 10.62
C ARG A 98 11.35 -12.41 10.94
N VAL A 99 11.39 -13.27 9.92
CA VAL A 99 12.03 -14.58 10.01
C VAL A 99 13.44 -14.46 9.47
N GLU A 100 14.44 -14.79 10.32
CA GLU A 100 15.84 -14.78 9.91
C GLU A 100 16.13 -15.86 8.89
N ARG A 101 16.94 -15.52 7.89
CA ARG A 101 17.46 -16.50 6.94
C ARG A 101 18.37 -17.47 7.68
N PRO A 102 18.18 -18.76 7.51
CA PRO A 102 19.06 -19.73 8.11
C PRO A 102 20.45 -19.71 7.44
N GLY A 103 21.47 -20.11 8.21
CA GLY A 103 22.87 -20.05 7.77
C GLY A 103 23.15 -20.91 6.51
N ARG A 104 24.18 -20.54 5.77
CA ARG A 104 24.58 -21.05 4.43
C ARG A 104 24.67 -22.57 4.25
N PHE A 105 24.72 -23.38 5.31
CA PHE A 105 24.99 -24.84 5.22
C PHE A 105 23.75 -25.71 5.37
N SER A 106 22.56 -25.18 5.46
CA SER A 106 21.46 -25.96 6.05
C SER A 106 20.14 -26.00 5.29
N ILE A 107 19.91 -25.32 4.14
CA ILE A 107 18.52 -25.18 3.66
C ILE A 107 18.42 -25.23 2.15
N ASP A 108 17.35 -25.93 1.75
CA ASP A 108 16.75 -25.93 0.44
C ASP A 108 16.42 -24.48 0.01
N GLU A 109 16.83 -24.08 -1.18
CA GLU A 109 16.60 -22.73 -1.75
C GLU A 109 15.11 -22.31 -1.66
N HIS A 110 14.21 -23.26 -1.75
CA HIS A 110 12.77 -23.04 -1.60
C HIS A 110 12.35 -22.47 -0.24
N PHE A 111 13.03 -22.83 0.86
CA PHE A 111 12.74 -22.24 2.16
C PHE A 111 13.22 -20.80 2.27
N VAL A 112 14.30 -20.46 1.59
CA VAL A 112 14.80 -19.08 1.55
C VAL A 112 13.78 -18.21 0.82
N GLU A 113 13.27 -18.67 -0.33
CA GLU A 113 12.23 -17.98 -1.09
C GLU A 113 10.95 -17.77 -0.26
N ILE A 114 10.50 -18.80 0.46
CA ILE A 114 9.33 -18.68 1.36
C ILE A 114 9.56 -17.66 2.46
N ILE A 115 10.74 -17.63 3.07
CA ILE A 115 11.09 -16.66 4.12
C ILE A 115 11.11 -15.23 3.56
N ASP A 116 11.69 -15.05 2.37
CA ASP A 116 11.76 -13.74 1.72
C ASP A 116 10.36 -13.22 1.36
N CYS A 117 9.53 -14.07 0.76
CA CYS A 117 8.13 -13.74 0.48
C CYS A 117 7.35 -13.42 1.77
N PHE A 118 7.55 -14.20 2.84
CA PHE A 118 6.93 -13.94 4.13
C PHE A 118 7.37 -12.58 4.72
N ASN A 119 8.66 -12.28 4.69
CA ASN A 119 9.19 -11.03 5.20
C ASN A 119 8.72 -9.83 4.38
N GLN A 120 8.60 -9.97 3.07
CA GLN A 120 8.01 -8.95 2.19
C GLN A 120 6.54 -8.71 2.53
N MET A 121 5.72 -9.75 2.67
CA MET A 121 4.33 -9.61 3.12
C MET A 121 4.23 -8.91 4.47
N ALA A 122 5.08 -9.26 5.44
CA ALA A 122 5.11 -8.63 6.75
C ALA A 122 5.49 -7.14 6.65
N GLN A 123 6.36 -6.76 5.73
CA GLN A 123 6.74 -5.38 5.48
C GLN A 123 5.60 -4.56 4.87
N GLU A 124 4.92 -5.10 3.87
CA GLU A 124 3.75 -4.46 3.24
C GLU A 124 2.63 -4.25 4.26
N LEU A 125 2.32 -5.27 5.07
CA LEU A 125 1.31 -5.16 6.14
C LEU A 125 1.69 -4.13 7.20
N SER A 126 2.97 -4.06 7.59
CA SER A 126 3.47 -3.04 8.51
C SER A 126 3.31 -1.63 7.95
N GLY A 127 3.59 -1.44 6.65
CA GLY A 127 3.37 -0.17 5.96
C GLY A 127 1.91 0.25 5.95
N VAL A 128 1.00 -0.67 5.63
CA VAL A 128 -0.45 -0.41 5.64
C VAL A 128 -0.95 -0.02 7.03
N GLU A 129 -0.50 -0.71 8.09
CA GLU A 129 -0.92 -0.41 9.47
C GLU A 129 -0.37 0.94 9.96
N THR A 130 0.87 1.28 9.59
CA THR A 130 1.45 2.60 9.89
C THR A 130 0.62 3.70 9.23
N LEU A 131 0.35 3.58 7.92
CA LEU A 131 -0.48 4.55 7.20
C LEU A 131 -1.89 4.68 7.79
N ARG A 132 -2.49 3.57 8.24
CA ARG A 132 -3.79 3.56 8.90
C ARG A 132 -3.75 4.29 10.25
N THR A 133 -2.73 4.04 11.04
CA THR A 133 -2.55 4.66 12.36
C THR A 133 -2.32 6.16 12.22
N ASP A 134 -1.46 6.56 11.28
CA ASP A 134 -1.18 7.97 10.97
C ASP A 134 -2.45 8.67 10.45
N PHE A 135 -3.23 8.01 9.60
CA PHE A 135 -4.51 8.53 9.14
C PHE A 135 -5.47 8.80 10.31
N ILE A 136 -5.67 7.84 11.23
CA ILE A 136 -6.56 8.01 12.39
C ILE A 136 -6.05 9.11 13.32
N SER A 137 -4.75 9.19 13.55
CA SER A 137 -4.11 10.24 14.35
C SER A 137 -4.34 11.62 13.76
N ASN A 138 -4.10 11.77 12.45
CA ASN A 138 -4.28 13.02 11.73
C ASN A 138 -5.75 13.47 11.70
N VAL A 139 -6.70 12.53 11.44
CA VAL A 139 -8.14 12.80 11.55
C VAL A 139 -8.49 13.35 12.92
N SER A 140 -8.02 12.67 13.98
CA SER A 140 -8.32 13.07 15.36
C SER A 140 -7.77 14.46 15.68
N HIS A 141 -6.57 14.76 15.22
CA HIS A 141 -5.94 16.06 15.43
C HIS A 141 -6.67 17.19 14.69
N GLU A 142 -6.97 16.99 13.40
CA GLU A 142 -7.66 17.96 12.56
C GLU A 142 -9.12 18.18 12.99
N MET A 143 -9.78 17.21 13.62
CA MET A 143 -11.10 17.37 14.23
C MET A 143 -11.05 18.15 15.55
N LYS A 144 -10.02 17.94 16.36
CA LYS A 144 -9.88 18.56 17.68
C LYS A 144 -9.75 20.08 17.58
N THR A 145 -9.05 20.59 16.57
CA THR A 145 -8.81 22.02 16.38
C THR A 145 -10.08 22.84 16.17
N PRO A 146 -10.96 22.55 15.17
CA PRO A 146 -12.21 23.28 15.00
C PRO A 146 -13.18 23.09 16.18
N LEU A 147 -13.19 21.89 16.81
CA LEU A 147 -14.01 21.63 17.97
C LEU A 147 -13.60 22.50 19.18
N ALA A 148 -12.30 22.64 19.42
CA ALA A 148 -11.77 23.51 20.46
C ALA A 148 -12.09 24.99 20.18
N ALA A 149 -11.99 25.41 18.91
CA ALA A 149 -12.36 26.76 18.51
C ALA A 149 -13.86 27.04 18.75
N MET A 150 -14.75 26.13 18.33
CA MET A 150 -16.19 26.27 18.61
C MET A 150 -16.48 26.33 20.11
N HIS A 151 -15.84 25.48 20.92
CA HIS A 151 -16.03 25.48 22.37
C HIS A 151 -15.54 26.80 23.00
N ASN A 152 -14.37 27.30 22.62
CA ASN A 152 -13.83 28.54 23.14
C ASN A 152 -14.69 29.77 22.79
N TYR A 153 -15.06 29.91 21.50
CA TYR A 153 -15.93 31.03 21.09
C TYR A 153 -17.33 30.90 21.69
N GLY A 154 -17.86 29.69 21.86
CA GLY A 154 -19.10 29.44 22.57
C GLY A 154 -19.04 29.88 24.03
N THR A 155 -17.94 29.62 24.72
CA THR A 155 -17.70 30.06 26.09
C THR A 155 -17.58 31.60 26.18
N LEU A 156 -16.86 32.19 25.22
CA LEU A 156 -16.73 33.67 25.15
C LEU A 156 -18.09 34.36 24.90
N LEU A 157 -18.98 33.76 24.08
CA LEU A 157 -20.31 34.26 23.83
C LEU A 157 -21.21 34.30 25.09
N MET A 158 -20.96 33.44 26.07
CA MET A 158 -21.72 33.40 27.34
C MET A 158 -21.27 34.46 28.35
N ALA A 159 -20.18 35.17 28.08
CA ALA A 159 -19.72 36.25 28.97
C ALA A 159 -20.72 37.42 28.94
N PRO A 160 -21.04 38.05 30.10
CA PRO A 160 -22.10 39.07 30.21
C PRO A 160 -21.77 40.39 29.48
N ASP A 161 -20.48 40.76 29.38
CA ASP A 161 -20.05 42.08 28.89
C ASP A 161 -19.47 42.03 27.46
N VAL A 162 -19.96 41.14 26.58
CA VAL A 162 -19.53 41.03 25.19
C VAL A 162 -20.28 42.06 24.33
N SER A 163 -19.54 42.90 23.57
CA SER A 163 -20.15 43.80 22.61
C SER A 163 -20.85 43.07 21.46
N ASP A 164 -21.83 43.71 20.83
CA ASP A 164 -22.59 43.09 19.73
C ASP A 164 -21.69 42.73 18.54
N GLU A 165 -20.65 43.54 18.24
CA GLU A 165 -19.67 43.26 17.18
C GLU A 165 -18.91 41.96 17.49
N LYS A 166 -18.44 41.79 18.72
CA LYS A 166 -17.74 40.56 19.15
C LYS A 166 -18.63 39.34 19.18
N ARG A 167 -19.93 39.53 19.53
CA ARG A 167 -20.88 38.43 19.46
C ARG A 167 -21.07 37.91 18.04
N ILE A 168 -21.16 38.82 17.06
CA ILE A 168 -21.24 38.46 15.64
C ILE A 168 -19.94 37.79 15.18
N GLU A 169 -18.77 38.29 15.58
CA GLU A 169 -17.45 37.69 15.26
C GLU A 169 -17.35 36.29 15.81
N TYR A 170 -17.69 36.05 17.07
CA TYR A 170 -17.63 34.73 17.70
C TYR A 170 -18.63 33.75 17.07
N ALA A 171 -19.86 34.22 16.76
CA ALA A 171 -20.84 33.41 16.06
C ALA A 171 -20.39 33.00 14.66
N ARG A 172 -19.76 33.91 13.91
CA ARG A 172 -19.13 33.60 12.61
C ARG A 172 -18.04 32.56 12.75
N SER A 173 -17.13 32.72 13.72
CA SER A 173 -16.05 31.79 13.98
C SER A 173 -16.53 30.38 14.33
N ILE A 174 -17.63 30.25 15.07
CA ILE A 174 -18.31 28.98 15.36
C ILE A 174 -18.88 28.38 14.06
N THR A 175 -19.59 29.18 13.28
CA THR A 175 -20.22 28.74 12.02
C THR A 175 -19.14 28.24 11.02
N ASP A 176 -18.05 28.99 10.88
CA ASP A 176 -16.93 28.63 9.98
C ASP A 176 -16.22 27.36 10.44
N SER A 177 -16.00 27.20 11.75
CA SER A 177 -15.41 26.00 12.32
C SER A 177 -16.31 24.77 12.12
N SER A 178 -17.65 24.96 12.28
CA SER A 178 -18.63 23.89 12.03
C SER A 178 -18.67 23.47 10.55
N ARG A 179 -18.62 24.44 9.63
CA ARG A 179 -18.56 24.18 8.18
C ARG A 179 -17.30 23.41 7.82
N ARG A 180 -16.14 23.85 8.31
CA ARG A 180 -14.84 23.14 8.08
C ARG A 180 -14.89 21.69 8.55
N LEU A 181 -15.50 21.43 9.72
CA LEU A 181 -15.65 20.09 10.26
C LEU A 181 -16.57 19.23 9.37
N ALA A 182 -17.68 19.77 8.90
CA ALA A 182 -18.60 19.09 7.99
C ALA A 182 -17.96 18.74 6.64
N ASP A 183 -17.19 19.68 6.06
CA ASP A 183 -16.46 19.47 4.81
C ASP A 183 -15.39 18.39 4.98
N MET A 184 -14.66 18.41 6.10
CA MET A 184 -13.66 17.38 6.42
C MET A 184 -14.31 16.00 6.55
N MET A 185 -15.41 15.87 7.29
CA MET A 185 -16.15 14.60 7.42
C MET A 185 -16.61 14.08 6.04
N THR A 186 -17.14 14.99 5.21
CA THR A 186 -17.58 14.65 3.85
C THR A 186 -16.42 14.13 3.00
N ASN A 187 -15.25 14.77 3.06
CA ASN A 187 -14.08 14.37 2.31
C ASN A 187 -13.51 13.02 2.81
N ILE A 188 -13.53 12.77 4.13
CA ILE A 188 -13.14 11.48 4.71
C ILE A 188 -14.08 10.36 4.21
N LEU A 189 -15.40 10.60 4.21
CA LEU A 189 -16.36 9.61 3.74
C LEU A 189 -16.21 9.34 2.24
N LYS A 190 -15.98 10.37 1.42
CA LYS A 190 -15.70 10.22 -0.02
C LYS A 190 -14.41 9.41 -0.24
N LEU A 191 -13.33 9.77 0.46
CA LEU A 191 -12.05 9.07 0.34
C LEU A 191 -12.17 7.60 0.75
N ASN A 192 -12.85 7.32 1.86
CA ASN A 192 -13.08 5.95 2.33
C ASN A 192 -13.88 5.11 1.31
N LYS A 193 -14.95 5.67 0.73
CA LYS A 193 -15.69 5.00 -0.35
C LYS A 193 -14.81 4.68 -1.55
N LEU A 194 -13.99 5.64 -1.98
CA LEU A 194 -13.08 5.48 -3.13
C LEU A 194 -11.95 4.45 -2.86
N GLU A 195 -11.46 4.36 -1.63
CA GLU A 195 -10.40 3.41 -1.26
C GLU A 195 -10.89 1.96 -1.14
N ASN A 196 -12.09 1.76 -0.61
CA ASN A 196 -12.65 0.43 -0.38
C ASN A 196 -13.23 -0.24 -1.64
N GLN A 197 -12.95 0.29 -2.84
CA GLN A 197 -13.44 -0.24 -4.12
C GLN A 197 -14.99 -0.43 -4.18
N GLN A 198 -15.72 0.25 -3.32
CA GLN A 198 -17.19 0.19 -3.30
C GLN A 198 -17.83 1.07 -4.38
N ILE A 199 -17.01 1.79 -5.14
CA ILE A 199 -17.46 2.60 -6.27
C ILE A 199 -17.08 1.86 -7.54
N PHE A 200 -18.09 1.34 -8.23
CA PHE A 200 -17.99 0.97 -9.64
C PHE A 200 -18.24 2.24 -10.43
N PRO A 201 -17.23 2.79 -11.15
CA PRO A 201 -17.43 4.00 -11.92
C PRO A 201 -18.61 3.84 -12.87
N ASN A 202 -19.58 4.75 -12.79
CA ASN A 202 -20.68 4.80 -13.74
C ASN A 202 -20.22 5.61 -14.96
N ALA A 203 -19.44 4.92 -15.81
CA ALA A 203 -18.86 5.57 -16.99
C ALA A 203 -19.95 5.89 -18.02
N GLU A 204 -20.08 7.16 -18.38
CA GLU A 204 -20.96 7.68 -19.41
C GLU A 204 -20.19 8.56 -20.40
N ARG A 205 -20.73 8.73 -21.59
CA ARG A 205 -20.15 9.64 -22.57
C ARG A 205 -20.70 11.05 -22.36
N PHE A 206 -19.83 12.00 -22.05
CA PHE A 206 -20.23 13.40 -21.87
C PHE A 206 -19.15 14.36 -22.43
N ASN A 207 -19.54 15.63 -22.58
CA ASN A 207 -18.67 16.71 -23.02
C ASN A 207 -17.87 17.25 -21.80
N LEU A 208 -16.55 17.05 -21.84
CA LEU A 208 -15.66 17.50 -20.77
C LEU A 208 -15.58 19.03 -20.66
N GLY A 209 -15.63 19.72 -21.80
CA GLY A 209 -15.62 21.20 -21.82
C GLY A 209 -16.82 21.79 -21.10
N GLU A 210 -18.03 21.25 -21.32
CA GLU A 210 -19.24 21.68 -20.60
C GLU A 210 -19.09 21.48 -19.10
N GLN A 211 -18.58 20.31 -18.65
CA GLN A 211 -18.37 20.03 -17.24
C GLN A 211 -17.35 21.00 -16.60
N LEU A 212 -16.28 21.33 -17.28
CA LEU A 212 -15.29 22.30 -16.80
C LEU A 212 -15.90 23.70 -16.65
N CYS A 213 -16.70 24.15 -17.64
CA CYS A 213 -17.42 25.42 -17.56
C CYS A 213 -18.41 25.44 -16.38
N GLU A 214 -19.21 24.37 -16.22
CA GLU A 214 -20.13 24.23 -15.08
C GLU A 214 -19.40 24.31 -13.73
N SER A 215 -18.26 23.64 -13.63
CA SER A 215 -17.44 23.64 -12.41
C SER A 215 -16.80 25.00 -12.15
N LEU A 216 -16.38 25.71 -13.16
CA LEU A 216 -15.79 27.04 -13.06
C LEU A 216 -16.84 28.09 -12.61
N LEU A 217 -18.03 28.07 -13.20
CA LEU A 217 -19.12 29.00 -12.89
C LEU A 217 -19.58 28.94 -11.41
N GLN A 218 -19.34 27.84 -10.70
CA GLN A 218 -19.63 27.74 -9.27
C GLN A 218 -18.80 28.72 -8.43
N TYR A 219 -17.70 29.24 -8.97
CA TYR A 219 -16.80 30.19 -8.28
C TYR A 219 -16.99 31.64 -8.73
N GLU A 220 -18.03 31.96 -9.52
CA GLU A 220 -18.30 33.32 -10.04
C GLU A 220 -18.25 34.38 -8.95
N SER A 221 -18.98 34.20 -7.86
CA SER A 221 -19.00 35.15 -6.75
C SER A 221 -17.62 35.29 -6.04
N VAL A 222 -16.70 34.28 -6.18
CA VAL A 222 -15.38 34.33 -5.58
C VAL A 222 -14.46 35.18 -6.44
N TRP A 223 -14.40 34.92 -7.75
CA TRP A 223 -13.48 35.67 -8.63
C TRP A 223 -13.93 37.14 -8.78
N GLU A 224 -15.24 37.43 -8.82
CA GLU A 224 -15.74 38.82 -8.83
C GLU A 224 -15.34 39.56 -7.55
N LYS A 225 -15.53 38.94 -6.38
CA LYS A 225 -15.20 39.56 -5.09
C LYS A 225 -13.71 39.78 -4.89
N GLU A 226 -12.88 38.85 -5.31
CA GLU A 226 -11.42 38.90 -5.15
C GLU A 226 -10.72 39.50 -6.38
N GLU A 227 -11.50 40.02 -7.39
CA GLU A 227 -10.99 40.61 -8.62
C GLU A 227 -9.99 39.70 -9.38
N ILE A 228 -10.24 38.37 -9.37
CA ILE A 228 -9.37 37.38 -10.05
C ILE A 228 -9.76 37.34 -11.52
N GLU A 229 -8.76 37.47 -12.39
CA GLU A 229 -8.93 37.33 -13.85
C GLU A 229 -9.08 35.86 -14.24
N ILE A 230 -10.05 35.56 -15.10
CA ILE A 230 -10.31 34.21 -15.59
C ILE A 230 -9.92 34.10 -17.06
N GLU A 231 -9.00 33.20 -17.36
CA GLU A 231 -8.64 32.85 -18.72
C GLU A 231 -9.10 31.41 -19.05
N THR A 232 -9.78 31.25 -20.19
CA THR A 232 -10.24 29.93 -20.63
C THR A 232 -9.83 29.67 -22.07
N ASP A 233 -9.22 28.49 -22.30
CA ASP A 233 -8.97 27.96 -23.63
C ASP A 233 -9.47 26.50 -23.66
N ILE A 234 -10.76 26.34 -23.90
CA ILE A 234 -11.47 25.08 -23.81
C ILE A 234 -11.84 24.63 -25.22
N ALA A 235 -11.17 23.55 -25.68
CA ALA A 235 -11.49 22.94 -26.97
C ALA A 235 -12.96 22.47 -27.01
N GLU A 236 -13.64 22.81 -28.09
CA GLU A 236 -15.01 22.39 -28.32
C GLU A 236 -15.11 20.87 -28.59
N GLU A 237 -16.26 20.27 -28.25
CA GLU A 237 -16.63 18.89 -28.57
C GLU A 237 -15.62 17.82 -28.08
N VAL A 238 -14.99 18.01 -26.94
CA VAL A 238 -14.14 17.00 -26.32
C VAL A 238 -14.98 16.03 -25.50
N PHE A 239 -15.34 14.90 -26.09
CA PHE A 239 -16.08 13.84 -25.43
C PHE A 239 -15.13 12.80 -24.82
N ILE A 240 -15.44 12.40 -23.57
CA ILE A 240 -14.76 11.31 -22.87
C ILE A 240 -15.78 10.28 -22.38
N HIS A 241 -15.29 9.08 -22.08
CA HIS A 241 -16.10 8.02 -21.47
C HIS A 241 -15.60 7.76 -20.05
N ALA A 242 -16.21 8.40 -19.05
CA ALA A 242 -15.79 8.35 -17.67
C ALA A 242 -16.97 8.61 -16.72
N ASP A 243 -16.74 8.48 -15.42
CA ASP A 243 -17.72 8.86 -14.41
C ASP A 243 -17.70 10.38 -14.21
N ARG A 244 -18.79 11.04 -14.62
CA ARG A 244 -18.95 12.49 -14.56
C ARG A 244 -18.92 13.03 -13.13
N GLU A 245 -19.54 12.31 -12.17
CA GLU A 245 -19.56 12.73 -10.77
C GLU A 245 -18.16 12.67 -10.15
N LEU A 246 -17.41 11.60 -10.42
CA LEU A 246 -16.03 11.47 -9.94
C LEU A 246 -15.13 12.57 -10.50
N LEU A 247 -15.22 12.87 -11.80
CA LEU A 247 -14.44 13.94 -12.40
C LEU A 247 -14.83 15.32 -11.91
N SER A 248 -16.11 15.56 -11.60
CA SER A 248 -16.54 16.80 -10.95
C SER A 248 -15.83 17.04 -9.60
N LEU A 249 -15.53 15.98 -8.84
CA LEU A 249 -14.73 16.09 -7.61
C LEU A 249 -13.29 16.56 -7.90
N VAL A 250 -12.72 16.12 -9.02
CA VAL A 250 -11.37 16.55 -9.44
C VAL A 250 -11.37 18.05 -9.74
N TRP A 251 -12.27 18.49 -10.63
CA TRP A 251 -12.32 19.89 -11.06
C TRP A 251 -12.61 20.83 -9.90
N ASN A 252 -13.59 20.51 -9.07
CA ASN A 252 -13.94 21.32 -7.92
C ASN A 252 -12.79 21.44 -6.90
N ASN A 253 -12.01 20.39 -6.67
CA ASN A 253 -10.86 20.48 -5.77
C ASN A 253 -9.72 21.32 -6.37
N LEU A 254 -9.41 21.14 -7.66
CA LEU A 254 -8.35 21.89 -8.32
C LEU A 254 -8.70 23.37 -8.42
N LEU A 255 -9.93 23.70 -8.86
CA LEU A 255 -10.43 25.08 -8.93
C LEU A 255 -10.50 25.74 -7.56
N SER A 256 -11.02 25.04 -6.55
CA SER A 256 -11.05 25.55 -5.17
C SER A 256 -9.64 25.89 -4.67
N ASN A 257 -8.64 25.08 -4.97
CA ASN A 257 -7.25 25.37 -4.62
C ASN A 257 -6.73 26.59 -5.41
N ALA A 258 -6.98 26.67 -6.72
CA ALA A 258 -6.56 27.78 -7.54
C ALA A 258 -7.10 29.11 -6.99
N PHE A 259 -8.41 29.23 -6.77
CA PHE A 259 -9.03 30.45 -6.21
C PHE A 259 -8.56 30.76 -4.79
N LYS A 260 -8.33 29.74 -3.98
CA LYS A 260 -7.90 29.91 -2.59
C LYS A 260 -6.48 30.46 -2.45
N PHE A 261 -5.58 30.07 -3.34
CA PHE A 261 -4.17 30.43 -3.25
C PHE A 261 -3.77 31.57 -4.19
N THR A 262 -4.66 32.01 -5.06
CA THR A 262 -4.47 33.20 -5.89
C THR A 262 -4.83 34.45 -5.08
N PRO A 263 -3.93 35.45 -4.97
CA PRO A 263 -4.26 36.74 -4.35
C PRO A 263 -5.23 37.55 -5.20
N SER A 264 -5.91 38.53 -4.60
CA SER A 264 -6.75 39.46 -5.34
C SER A 264 -5.98 40.12 -6.49
N GLY A 265 -6.60 40.22 -7.66
CA GLY A 265 -6.00 40.73 -8.89
C GLY A 265 -5.07 39.71 -9.60
N GLY A 266 -5.00 38.48 -9.12
CA GLY A 266 -4.30 37.41 -9.82
C GLY A 266 -5.12 36.77 -10.94
N THR A 267 -4.57 35.74 -11.59
CA THR A 267 -5.20 35.06 -12.73
C THR A 267 -5.36 33.56 -12.46
N VAL A 268 -6.50 33.01 -12.81
CA VAL A 268 -6.75 31.57 -12.87
C VAL A 268 -7.06 31.19 -14.32
N SER A 269 -6.30 30.25 -14.89
CA SER A 269 -6.53 29.79 -16.26
C SER A 269 -6.92 28.30 -16.29
N VAL A 270 -7.88 27.98 -17.16
CA VAL A 270 -8.36 26.62 -17.40
C VAL A 270 -8.24 26.32 -18.88
N THR A 271 -7.44 25.32 -19.22
CA THR A 271 -7.29 24.89 -20.62
C THR A 271 -7.72 23.44 -20.79
N LEU A 272 -8.39 23.14 -21.90
CA LEU A 272 -8.71 21.78 -22.34
C LEU A 272 -8.21 21.59 -23.75
N THR A 273 -7.30 20.63 -23.93
CA THR A 273 -6.81 20.25 -25.24
C THR A 273 -7.12 18.78 -25.54
N ALA A 274 -7.45 18.50 -26.79
CA ALA A 274 -7.70 17.14 -27.25
C ALA A 274 -6.45 16.60 -27.94
N GLU A 275 -5.80 15.62 -27.31
CA GLU A 275 -4.75 14.81 -27.96
C GLU A 275 -5.37 13.57 -28.62
N GLU A 276 -4.59 12.83 -29.38
CA GLU A 276 -5.08 11.68 -30.17
C GLU A 276 -5.82 10.63 -29.30
N LYS A 277 -5.31 10.37 -28.10
CA LYS A 277 -5.87 9.36 -27.17
C LYS A 277 -6.30 9.91 -25.81
N HIS A 278 -5.99 11.16 -25.51
CA HIS A 278 -6.23 11.76 -24.22
C HIS A 278 -6.86 13.15 -24.35
N ALA A 279 -7.70 13.47 -23.38
CA ALA A 279 -8.08 14.84 -23.07
C ALA A 279 -7.12 15.36 -22.00
N VAL A 280 -6.54 16.52 -22.19
CA VAL A 280 -5.59 17.12 -21.25
C VAL A 280 -6.21 18.40 -20.71
N VAL A 281 -6.45 18.43 -19.40
CA VAL A 281 -6.94 19.60 -18.68
C VAL A 281 -5.80 20.20 -17.89
N LYS A 282 -5.58 21.50 -18.00
CA LYS A 282 -4.67 22.24 -17.13
C LYS A 282 -5.45 23.30 -16.35
N VAL A 283 -5.22 23.32 -15.05
CA VAL A 283 -5.68 24.39 -14.15
C VAL A 283 -4.44 25.09 -13.64
N ARG A 284 -4.27 26.35 -13.99
CA ARG A 284 -3.13 27.17 -13.62
C ARG A 284 -3.60 28.35 -12.80
N ASP A 285 -2.84 28.69 -11.78
CA ASP A 285 -3.00 29.88 -10.97
C ASP A 285 -1.69 30.70 -10.92
N THR A 286 -1.80 32.00 -10.68
CA THR A 286 -0.67 32.90 -10.41
C THR A 286 -0.53 33.17 -8.91
N GLY A 287 -0.83 32.15 -8.11
CA GLY A 287 -0.79 32.23 -6.66
C GLY A 287 0.62 32.14 -6.08
N PHE A 288 0.69 31.82 -4.79
CA PHE A 288 1.95 31.79 -4.06
C PHE A 288 2.90 30.70 -4.51
N GLY A 289 2.42 29.70 -5.24
CA GLY A 289 3.23 28.54 -5.64
C GLY A 289 3.72 27.70 -4.45
N MET A 290 4.53 26.71 -4.76
CA MET A 290 5.05 25.72 -3.79
C MET A 290 6.53 25.45 -4.04
N SER A 291 7.25 25.03 -2.99
CA SER A 291 8.59 24.46 -3.14
C SER A 291 8.53 23.08 -3.77
N SER A 292 9.62 22.63 -4.38
CA SER A 292 9.72 21.26 -4.93
C SER A 292 9.53 20.18 -3.87
N GLU A 293 9.97 20.42 -2.64
CA GLU A 293 9.75 19.53 -1.50
C GLU A 293 8.26 19.41 -1.17
N THR A 294 7.54 20.53 -1.07
CA THR A 294 6.09 20.56 -0.88
C THR A 294 5.39 19.84 -2.03
N GLY A 295 5.77 20.12 -3.28
CA GLY A 295 5.19 19.51 -4.48
C GLY A 295 5.28 17.98 -4.52
N ALA A 296 6.33 17.39 -3.92
CA ALA A 296 6.50 15.94 -3.84
C ALA A 296 5.46 15.26 -2.94
N HIS A 297 4.91 15.96 -1.96
CA HIS A 297 4.03 15.41 -0.92
C HIS A 297 2.57 15.86 -0.99
N ILE A 298 2.22 16.79 -1.90
CA ILE A 298 0.86 17.40 -1.94
C ILE A 298 -0.29 16.43 -2.15
N PHE A 299 -0.03 15.24 -2.68
CA PHE A 299 -1.03 14.19 -2.88
C PHE A 299 -1.17 13.25 -1.68
N GLU A 300 -0.31 13.40 -0.67
CA GLU A 300 -0.42 12.64 0.57
C GLU A 300 -1.60 13.14 1.42
N LYS A 301 -2.24 12.20 2.14
CA LYS A 301 -3.38 12.52 3.00
C LYS A 301 -2.95 13.42 4.16
N PHE A 302 -3.72 14.47 4.43
CA PHE A 302 -3.46 15.47 5.49
C PHE A 302 -2.17 16.28 5.33
N TYR A 303 -1.46 16.10 4.23
CA TYR A 303 -0.29 16.93 4.00
C TYR A 303 -0.72 18.38 3.74
N GLN A 304 -0.08 19.29 4.43
CA GLN A 304 -0.25 20.75 4.29
C GLN A 304 1.16 21.32 4.20
N GLY A 305 1.44 22.07 3.15
CA GLY A 305 2.66 22.84 3.04
C GLY A 305 2.76 23.89 4.16
N ASP A 306 3.65 24.84 4.00
CA ASP A 306 3.97 25.84 5.03
C ASP A 306 2.69 26.43 5.69
N THR A 307 2.52 26.14 7.00
CA THR A 307 1.30 26.44 7.78
C THR A 307 1.20 27.91 8.23
N SER A 308 2.17 28.75 7.85
CA SER A 308 2.25 30.15 8.28
C SER A 308 1.23 31.10 7.65
N ARG A 309 0.46 30.65 6.63
CA ARG A 309 -0.51 31.46 5.90
C ARG A 309 -1.93 31.10 6.26
N ALA A 310 -2.79 32.09 6.46
CA ALA A 310 -4.14 32.03 7.03
C ALA A 310 -5.18 31.13 6.31
N THR A 311 -4.82 30.51 5.20
CA THR A 311 -5.72 29.69 4.37
C THR A 311 -5.49 28.19 4.57
N ARG A 312 -5.82 27.66 5.77
CA ARG A 312 -5.73 26.24 6.07
C ARG A 312 -6.83 25.43 5.33
N GLY A 313 -6.42 24.43 4.55
CA GLY A 313 -7.28 23.33 4.10
C GLY A 313 -7.14 22.13 5.04
N ASN A 314 -7.88 21.06 4.79
CA ASN A 314 -7.80 19.81 5.57
C ASN A 314 -6.80 18.79 4.98
N GLY A 315 -6.03 19.13 3.92
CA GLY A 315 -5.04 18.25 3.30
C GLY A 315 -5.61 16.97 2.65
N LEU A 316 -6.93 16.91 2.41
CA LEU A 316 -7.58 15.74 1.81
C LEU A 316 -7.98 15.93 0.34
N GLY A 317 -8.11 17.20 -0.11
CA GLY A 317 -8.60 17.50 -1.45
C GLY A 317 -7.75 16.94 -2.58
N LEU A 318 -6.43 17.13 -2.53
CA LEU A 318 -5.52 16.62 -3.56
C LEU A 318 -5.30 15.10 -3.46
N ALA A 319 -5.36 14.51 -2.27
CA ALA A 319 -5.39 13.06 -2.10
C ALA A 319 -6.65 12.44 -2.75
N LEU A 320 -7.81 13.11 -2.62
CA LEU A 320 -9.04 12.73 -3.30
C LEU A 320 -8.90 12.84 -4.83
N VAL A 321 -8.33 13.94 -5.32
CA VAL A 321 -8.04 14.12 -6.75
C VAL A 321 -7.18 12.98 -7.29
N LYS A 322 -6.05 12.70 -6.64
CA LYS A 322 -5.14 11.60 -7.04
C LYS A 322 -5.89 10.28 -7.10
N ARG A 323 -6.69 9.96 -6.07
CA ARG A 323 -7.44 8.71 -6.02
C ARG A 323 -8.47 8.59 -7.14
N VAL A 324 -9.21 9.65 -7.44
CA VAL A 324 -10.17 9.67 -8.56
C VAL A 324 -9.46 9.49 -9.89
N VAL A 325 -8.36 10.22 -10.12
CA VAL A 325 -7.57 10.11 -11.36
C VAL A 325 -7.04 8.68 -11.55
N ASP A 326 -6.58 8.03 -10.48
CA ASP A 326 -6.15 6.62 -10.51
C ASP A 326 -7.30 5.67 -10.87
N ILE A 327 -8.52 5.91 -10.33
CA ILE A 327 -9.72 5.10 -10.62
C ILE A 327 -10.14 5.21 -12.09
N VAL A 328 -10.04 6.40 -12.69
CA VAL A 328 -10.36 6.60 -14.12
C VAL A 328 -9.17 6.29 -15.04
N HIS A 329 -8.10 5.70 -14.49
CA HIS A 329 -6.87 5.35 -15.21
C HIS A 329 -6.25 6.55 -15.95
N GLY A 330 -6.32 7.73 -15.34
CA GLY A 330 -5.69 8.96 -15.80
C GLY A 330 -4.33 9.21 -15.17
N GLU A 331 -3.74 10.35 -15.53
CA GLU A 331 -2.49 10.82 -14.96
C GLU A 331 -2.67 12.25 -14.43
N ILE A 332 -2.03 12.57 -13.31
CA ILE A 332 -1.96 13.94 -12.79
C ILE A 332 -0.52 14.31 -12.51
N SER A 333 -0.15 15.51 -12.90
CA SER A 333 1.13 16.12 -12.59
C SER A 333 0.95 17.55 -12.11
N VAL A 334 1.98 18.08 -11.43
CA VAL A 334 2.03 19.44 -10.92
C VAL A 334 3.35 20.09 -11.26
N GLU A 335 3.28 21.34 -11.68
CA GLU A 335 4.42 22.23 -11.88
C GLU A 335 4.17 23.48 -11.04
N SER A 336 5.10 23.82 -10.14
CA SER A 336 4.95 24.97 -9.25
C SER A 336 6.30 25.53 -8.85
N ALA A 337 6.38 26.84 -8.71
CA ALA A 337 7.52 27.54 -8.13
C ALA A 337 7.02 28.63 -7.19
N LEU A 338 7.77 28.89 -6.13
CA LEU A 338 7.41 29.90 -5.15
C LEU A 338 7.33 31.28 -5.78
N GLY A 339 6.16 31.94 -5.68
CA GLY A 339 5.86 33.25 -6.23
C GLY A 339 5.47 33.25 -7.72
N GLU A 340 5.48 32.12 -8.40
CA GLU A 340 5.12 31.99 -9.82
C GLU A 340 3.75 31.33 -10.05
N GLY A 341 3.19 30.74 -9.00
CA GLY A 341 1.91 30.03 -9.06
C GLY A 341 2.05 28.52 -9.25
N THR A 342 0.93 27.87 -9.58
CA THR A 342 0.85 26.42 -9.72
C THR A 342 0.09 26.03 -10.98
N THR A 343 0.52 24.97 -11.65
CA THR A 343 -0.18 24.36 -12.77
C THR A 343 -0.40 22.87 -12.48
N PHE A 344 -1.64 22.48 -12.37
CA PHE A 344 -2.04 21.07 -12.35
C PHE A 344 -2.42 20.61 -13.76
N THR A 345 -1.86 19.50 -14.20
CA THR A 345 -2.18 18.88 -15.49
C THR A 345 -2.81 17.52 -15.26
N VAL A 346 -4.02 17.31 -15.75
CA VAL A 346 -4.75 16.03 -15.68
C VAL A 346 -4.96 15.49 -17.07
N LYS A 347 -4.53 14.23 -17.31
CA LYS A 347 -4.71 13.52 -18.57
C LYS A 347 -5.71 12.38 -18.39
N ILE A 348 -6.74 12.35 -19.20
CA ILE A 348 -7.80 11.34 -19.16
C ILE A 348 -7.94 10.71 -20.53
N ARG A 349 -8.14 9.40 -20.57
CA ARG A 349 -8.36 8.70 -21.85
C ARG A 349 -9.70 9.11 -22.46
N ARG A 350 -9.70 9.35 -23.78
CA ARG A 350 -10.90 9.67 -24.57
C ARG A 350 -11.69 8.44 -24.97
#